data_203cc6e6d004f43e5276c120fa4e2f83
#
_entry.id   203cc6e6d004f43e5276c120fa4e2f83
#
_cell.length_a   1.000
_cell.length_b   1.000
_cell.length_c   1.000
_cell.angle_alpha   90.00
_cell.angle_beta   90.00
_cell.angle_gamma   90.00
#
_symmetry.space_group_name_H-M   'P 1'
#
loop_
_entity.id
_entity.type
_entity.pdbx_description
1 polymer ?
#
loop_
_entity_poly.entity_id
_entity_poly.type
_entity_poly.pdbx_seq_one_letter_code
_entity_poly.pdbx_strand_id
1 'polypeptide(L)'
;MNRPTWAHLREVRTFNMRILVVILASILFSVTLTGCGEAESHATEEKAVVLVPVQANQVAVGSIDAAYGSTAVLEAAEEANVAARQTGIVTDILVEEGDFVEQGQILAQLETEQLQLRLLQAQANLKQLANEMKRMASMHKQNMISADAYERVQYEYEAQKARTELAQLNLEHATIRAPISGVIANRYIKVGNMMKINDEAFKITDMSELHAVVHLPESEKAELKAGQTAFVQVASREAPYQGHIERISPVVDRGTGTIRVTVSLSGLEEGLRPGMFGRVGIIYDTHENTLLVPKEALVTEDSDAFVFIVEEGVAHKKMVETGFVNTNSIEIISGVKANDLVITMGQRNLKDQTQVEIIEAVAQL
;
A
#
# COMPACT_ATOMS: atom_id res chain seq x y z
N MET A 1 20.19 -40.80 -44.86
CA MET A 1 19.88 -41.09 -46.26
C MET A 1 19.54 -39.74 -46.89
N ASN A 2 20.20 -39.25 -47.67
CA ASN A 2 20.91 -39.14 -48.89
C ASN A 2 21.38 -37.67 -49.10
N ARG A 3 22.67 -37.51 -49.24
CA ARG A 3 23.36 -36.48 -50.03
C ARG A 3 23.22 -36.90 -51.51
N PRO A 4 23.79 -36.21 -52.53
CA PRO A 4 24.32 -34.85 -52.72
C PRO A 4 23.96 -34.28 -54.11
N THR A 5 24.54 -33.17 -54.57
CA THR A 5 25.46 -32.98 -55.71
C THR A 5 25.47 -31.50 -56.10
N TRP A 6 26.52 -30.84 -56.11
CA TRP A 6 27.70 -30.49 -56.91
C TRP A 6 27.40 -30.17 -58.42
N ALA A 7 28.06 -29.06 -58.75
CA ALA A 7 28.56 -28.66 -60.08
C ALA A 7 27.69 -27.66 -60.89
N HIS A 8 28.18 -26.48 -61.18
CA HIS A 8 29.14 -26.28 -62.25
C HIS A 8 29.88 -24.95 -62.22
N LEU A 9 31.16 -25.07 -62.32
CA LEU A 9 32.19 -24.08 -62.60
C LEU A 9 32.25 -23.79 -64.09
N ARG A 10 32.81 -22.59 -64.39
CA ARG A 10 33.52 -22.21 -65.63
C ARG A 10 32.72 -21.60 -66.76
N GLU A 11 32.99 -20.31 -66.96
CA GLU A 11 33.63 -19.68 -68.12
C GLU A 11 33.80 -18.19 -67.86
N VAL A 12 34.79 -17.66 -67.64
CA VAL A 12 36.16 -17.26 -67.80
C VAL A 12 36.42 -16.61 -69.19
N ARG A 13 36.93 -15.40 -69.04
CA ARG A 13 37.96 -14.78 -69.84
C ARG A 13 37.67 -14.60 -71.36
N THR A 14 37.49 -13.35 -71.74
CA THR A 14 38.16 -12.66 -72.84
C THR A 14 37.43 -11.39 -73.29
N PHE A 15 37.21 -10.43 -72.43
CA PHE A 15 36.63 -9.15 -72.85
C PHE A 15 37.32 -7.89 -72.26
N ASN A 16 38.54 -8.00 -71.78
CA ASN A 16 39.16 -6.89 -70.98
C ASN A 16 40.44 -6.30 -71.63
N MET A 17 40.74 -6.48 -72.90
CA MET A 17 41.97 -5.92 -73.48
C MET A 17 41.77 -4.79 -74.48
N ARG A 18 40.53 -4.52 -74.90
CA ARG A 18 40.25 -3.42 -75.85
C ARG A 18 39.71 -2.15 -75.26
N ILE A 19 39.24 -2.21 -73.96
CA ILE A 19 38.73 -1.05 -73.29
C ILE A 19 39.86 -0.30 -72.57
N LEU A 20 40.96 -0.96 -72.17
CA LEU A 20 42.11 -0.35 -71.56
C LEU A 20 42.93 0.62 -72.42
N VAL A 21 42.92 0.39 -73.73
CA VAL A 21 43.68 1.23 -74.71
C VAL A 21 42.93 2.54 -75.04
N VAL A 22 41.62 2.57 -74.93
CA VAL A 22 40.82 3.78 -75.25
C VAL A 22 40.82 4.75 -74.05
N ILE A 23 40.94 4.25 -72.83
CA ILE A 23 40.98 5.08 -71.61
C ILE A 23 42.37 5.76 -71.41
N LEU A 24 43.46 5.13 -71.91
CA LEU A 24 44.79 5.70 -71.78
C LEU A 24 45.06 6.82 -72.86
N ALA A 25 44.30 6.83 -73.96
CA ALA A 25 44.42 7.89 -74.97
C ALA A 25 43.63 9.17 -74.67
N SER A 26 42.62 9.09 -73.75
CA SER A 26 41.83 10.26 -73.36
C SER A 26 42.47 11.08 -72.21
N ILE A 27 43.50 10.55 -71.51
CA ILE A 27 44.18 11.20 -70.44
C ILE A 27 45.35 12.12 -70.88
N LEU A 28 45.78 11.95 -72.14
CA LEU A 28 46.96 12.68 -72.62
C LEU A 28 46.63 13.98 -73.41
N PHE A 29 45.36 14.39 -73.54
CA PHE A 29 44.94 15.59 -74.26
C PHE A 29 44.37 16.72 -73.40
N SER A 30 44.51 16.68 -72.05
CA SER A 30 43.96 17.71 -71.17
C SER A 30 45.02 18.45 -70.40
N VAL A 31 46.23 18.61 -70.86
CA VAL A 31 47.25 19.43 -70.22
C VAL A 31 47.68 20.51 -71.21
N THR A 32 46.91 21.58 -71.31
CA THR A 32 47.41 22.95 -71.64
C THR A 32 46.20 23.91 -71.59
N LEU A 33 45.98 24.57 -70.49
CA LEU A 33 45.57 25.97 -70.48
C LEU A 33 45.77 26.48 -69.00
N THR A 34 46.96 26.98 -68.75
CA THR A 34 47.29 27.84 -67.62
C THR A 34 46.55 29.17 -67.82
N GLY A 35 45.78 29.54 -66.76
CA GLY A 35 45.22 30.87 -66.62
C GLY A 35 45.25 31.25 -65.15
N CYS A 36 46.21 32.11 -64.77
CA CYS A 36 46.30 32.74 -63.46
C CYS A 36 45.02 33.45 -63.03
N GLY A 37 44.68 33.35 -61.78
CA GLY A 37 43.70 34.15 -61.09
C GLY A 37 43.69 33.81 -59.64
N GLU A 38 44.64 34.37 -58.85
CA GLU A 38 44.57 34.43 -57.37
C GLU A 38 43.39 35.32 -57.02
N ALA A 39 42.34 34.69 -56.52
CA ALA A 39 41.33 35.35 -55.70
C ALA A 39 41.23 34.55 -54.39
N GLU A 40 41.92 35.01 -53.37
CA GLU A 40 41.70 34.58 -51.97
C GLU A 40 40.23 34.93 -51.60
N SER A 41 39.37 33.95 -51.79
CA SER A 41 38.03 33.96 -51.14
C SER A 41 38.24 33.43 -49.72
N HIS A 42 38.44 34.33 -48.77
CA HIS A 42 38.14 34.09 -47.37
C HIS A 42 36.62 33.83 -47.28
N ALA A 43 36.19 32.62 -47.61
CA ALA A 43 34.94 32.12 -47.11
C ALA A 43 35.13 31.88 -45.62
N THR A 44 34.76 32.87 -44.81
CA THR A 44 34.45 32.65 -43.42
C THR A 44 33.41 31.53 -43.39
N GLU A 45 33.79 30.29 -43.04
CA GLU A 45 32.88 29.25 -42.65
C GLU A 45 32.13 29.76 -41.44
N GLU A 46 31.01 30.42 -41.66
CA GLU A 46 30.01 30.63 -40.65
C GLU A 46 29.54 29.21 -40.22
N LYS A 47 30.18 28.68 -39.20
CA LYS A 47 29.78 27.44 -38.56
C LYS A 47 28.30 27.57 -38.30
N ALA A 48 27.46 26.90 -39.09
CA ALA A 48 26.04 26.81 -38.85
C ALA A 48 25.88 26.34 -37.41
N VAL A 49 25.39 27.23 -36.57
CA VAL A 49 25.12 26.96 -35.17
C VAL A 49 23.99 25.97 -35.16
N VAL A 50 24.30 24.74 -34.82
CA VAL A 50 23.29 23.69 -34.63
C VAL A 50 22.67 23.93 -33.28
N LEU A 51 21.48 24.55 -33.28
CA LEU A 51 20.68 24.69 -32.08
C LEU A 51 20.12 23.32 -31.66
N VAL A 52 20.32 22.94 -30.41
CA VAL A 52 19.75 21.70 -29.86
C VAL A 52 18.38 22.00 -29.28
N PRO A 53 17.31 21.36 -29.78
CA PRO A 53 15.97 21.57 -29.24
C PRO A 53 15.85 20.98 -27.82
N VAL A 54 15.32 21.77 -26.86
CA VAL A 54 15.17 21.39 -25.47
C VAL A 54 13.82 21.87 -24.90
N GLN A 55 13.34 21.18 -23.88
CA GLN A 55 12.25 21.69 -23.02
C GLN A 55 12.86 22.24 -21.72
N ALA A 56 12.32 23.32 -21.24
CA ALA A 56 12.78 23.94 -20.01
C ALA A 56 11.60 24.36 -19.11
N ASN A 57 11.80 24.19 -17.79
CA ASN A 57 10.85 24.62 -16.77
C ASN A 57 11.52 25.67 -15.88
N GLN A 58 10.70 26.59 -15.34
CA GLN A 58 11.20 27.54 -14.35
C GLN A 58 11.41 26.87 -12.99
N VAL A 59 12.49 27.25 -12.30
CA VAL A 59 12.70 26.91 -10.90
C VAL A 59 11.63 27.60 -10.07
N ALA A 60 10.74 26.79 -9.48
CA ALA A 60 9.66 27.27 -8.62
C ALA A 60 10.13 27.43 -7.17
N VAL A 61 9.47 28.31 -6.43
CA VAL A 61 9.60 28.37 -4.97
C VAL A 61 8.33 27.74 -4.37
N GLY A 62 8.51 26.72 -3.56
CA GLY A 62 7.39 25.99 -2.98
C GLY A 62 7.76 25.23 -1.71
N SER A 63 6.87 24.36 -1.27
CA SER A 63 7.14 23.43 -0.18
C SER A 63 7.37 22.02 -0.72
N ILE A 64 8.25 21.27 -0.06
CA ILE A 64 8.49 19.86 -0.36
C ILE A 64 8.46 19.05 0.91
N ASP A 65 7.70 17.96 0.87
CA ASP A 65 7.59 17.01 1.97
C ASP A 65 8.61 15.90 1.80
N ALA A 66 9.32 15.61 2.86
CA ALA A 66 10.10 14.40 2.99
C ALA A 66 9.23 13.30 3.59
N ALA A 67 9.08 12.19 2.88
CA ALA A 67 8.24 11.10 3.30
C ALA A 67 8.95 9.75 3.22
N TYR A 68 8.75 8.93 4.25
CA TYR A 68 9.10 7.51 4.19
C TYR A 68 8.05 6.76 3.37
N GLY A 69 8.48 6.14 2.28
CA GLY A 69 7.63 5.34 1.42
C GLY A 69 7.74 3.85 1.73
N SER A 70 6.59 3.20 1.98
CA SER A 70 6.52 1.75 2.18
C SER A 70 5.22 1.19 1.63
N THR A 71 5.12 -0.15 1.56
CA THR A 71 3.86 -0.82 1.22
C THR A 71 3.17 -1.28 2.50
N ALA A 72 1.87 -1.09 2.58
CA ALA A 72 1.04 -1.53 3.69
C ALA A 72 -0.07 -2.46 3.22
N VAL A 73 -0.52 -3.31 4.14
CA VAL A 73 -1.80 -4.01 4.03
C VAL A 73 -2.82 -3.22 4.83
N LEU A 74 -3.99 -3.00 4.25
CA LEU A 74 -5.11 -2.40 4.97
C LEU A 74 -5.76 -3.47 5.85
N GLU A 75 -5.84 -3.21 7.13
CA GLU A 75 -6.49 -4.06 8.12
C GLU A 75 -7.70 -3.31 8.69
N ALA A 76 -8.74 -4.03 9.10
CA ALA A 76 -9.82 -3.42 9.85
C ALA A 76 -9.34 -3.07 11.27
N ALA A 77 -9.94 -2.05 11.88
CA ALA A 77 -9.64 -1.68 13.26
C ALA A 77 -9.99 -2.82 14.22
N GLU A 78 -11.14 -3.45 14.02
CA GLU A 78 -11.60 -4.58 14.81
C GLU A 78 -12.07 -5.73 13.92
N GLU A 79 -11.67 -6.95 14.30
CA GLU A 79 -12.16 -8.20 13.70
C GLU A 79 -12.50 -9.20 14.81
N ALA A 80 -13.58 -9.95 14.62
CA ALA A 80 -13.97 -10.98 15.55
C ALA A 80 -14.27 -12.29 14.85
N ASN A 81 -13.61 -13.37 15.28
CA ASN A 81 -13.98 -14.73 14.93
C ASN A 81 -15.03 -15.21 15.92
N VAL A 82 -16.25 -15.43 15.43
CA VAL A 82 -17.38 -15.90 16.21
C VAL A 82 -17.37 -17.41 16.21
N ALA A 83 -17.07 -18.02 17.36
CA ALA A 83 -17.04 -19.46 17.53
C ALA A 83 -18.23 -19.98 18.34
N ALA A 84 -18.64 -21.22 18.07
CA ALA A 84 -19.68 -21.90 18.84
C ALA A 84 -19.22 -22.13 20.28
N ARG A 85 -20.07 -21.78 21.25
CA ARG A 85 -19.84 -22.01 22.69
C ARG A 85 -20.55 -23.27 23.20
N GLN A 86 -21.42 -23.85 22.36
CA GLN A 86 -22.19 -25.07 22.68
C GLN A 86 -22.16 -26.00 21.48
N THR A 87 -22.22 -27.30 21.74
CA THR A 87 -22.33 -28.33 20.71
C THR A 87 -23.76 -28.51 20.33
N GLY A 88 -24.07 -28.55 19.02
CA GLY A 88 -25.43 -28.76 18.50
C GLY A 88 -25.47 -28.69 17.00
N ILE A 89 -26.62 -29.07 16.42
CA ILE A 89 -26.88 -28.93 14.99
C ILE A 89 -27.37 -27.52 14.72
N VAL A 90 -26.88 -26.89 13.66
CA VAL A 90 -27.37 -25.59 13.20
C VAL A 90 -28.77 -25.74 12.65
N THR A 91 -29.76 -25.10 13.27
CA THR A 91 -31.14 -25.10 12.82
C THR A 91 -31.46 -23.95 11.90
N ASP A 92 -30.95 -22.76 12.23
CA ASP A 92 -31.24 -21.53 11.51
C ASP A 92 -30.01 -20.66 11.37
N ILE A 93 -29.92 -19.97 10.24
CA ILE A 93 -28.94 -18.93 9.97
C ILE A 93 -29.72 -17.69 9.54
N LEU A 94 -29.49 -16.57 10.22
CA LEU A 94 -30.28 -15.35 10.08
C LEU A 94 -29.55 -14.24 9.32
N VAL A 95 -28.28 -14.47 8.94
CA VAL A 95 -27.41 -13.51 8.26
C VAL A 95 -26.59 -14.20 7.19
N GLU A 96 -26.21 -13.43 6.16
CA GLU A 96 -25.35 -13.87 5.06
C GLU A 96 -24.07 -13.01 4.99
N GLU A 97 -23.11 -13.48 4.17
CA GLU A 97 -21.88 -12.71 3.90
C GLU A 97 -22.22 -11.38 3.23
N GLY A 98 -21.65 -10.29 3.75
CA GLY A 98 -21.95 -8.93 3.31
C GLY A 98 -23.00 -8.20 4.14
N ASP A 99 -23.75 -8.88 5.00
CA ASP A 99 -24.73 -8.23 5.86
C ASP A 99 -24.04 -7.45 6.99
N PHE A 100 -24.56 -6.27 7.31
CA PHE A 100 -24.17 -5.53 8.50
C PHE A 100 -24.94 -6.06 9.71
N VAL A 101 -24.24 -6.26 10.82
CA VAL A 101 -24.78 -6.75 12.09
C VAL A 101 -24.40 -5.83 13.24
N GLU A 102 -25.31 -5.71 14.21
CA GLU A 102 -25.06 -4.98 15.45
C GLU A 102 -24.53 -5.92 16.54
N GLN A 103 -23.76 -5.39 17.48
CA GLN A 103 -23.30 -6.14 18.65
C GLN A 103 -24.50 -6.76 19.40
N GLY A 104 -24.44 -8.06 19.70
CA GLY A 104 -25.50 -8.80 20.35
C GLY A 104 -26.58 -9.38 19.41
N GLN A 105 -26.59 -8.99 18.13
CA GLN A 105 -27.52 -9.53 17.14
C GLN A 105 -27.34 -11.03 16.99
N ILE A 106 -28.46 -11.75 16.82
CA ILE A 106 -28.47 -13.20 16.58
C ILE A 106 -28.05 -13.47 15.15
N LEU A 107 -27.04 -14.31 14.99
CA LEU A 107 -26.49 -14.73 13.70
C LEU A 107 -27.00 -16.10 13.26
N ALA A 108 -27.02 -17.04 14.20
CA ALA A 108 -27.47 -18.41 13.95
C ALA A 108 -27.98 -19.05 15.24
N GLN A 109 -28.71 -20.12 15.10
CA GLN A 109 -29.27 -20.89 16.20
C GLN A 109 -28.91 -22.37 16.08
N LEU A 110 -28.50 -22.95 17.19
CA LEU A 110 -28.30 -24.38 17.33
C LEU A 110 -29.59 -25.04 17.86
N GLU A 111 -29.70 -26.35 17.71
CA GLU A 111 -30.81 -27.15 18.29
C GLU A 111 -30.85 -26.96 19.81
N THR A 112 -31.99 -26.54 20.33
CA THR A 112 -32.17 -26.14 21.73
C THR A 112 -33.01 -27.13 22.55
N GLU A 113 -33.68 -28.10 21.93
CA GLU A 113 -34.68 -28.96 22.60
C GLU A 113 -34.10 -29.66 23.84
N GLN A 114 -32.96 -30.32 23.71
CA GLN A 114 -32.32 -31.00 24.84
C GLN A 114 -31.89 -30.02 25.96
N LEU A 115 -31.43 -28.83 25.61
CA LEU A 115 -30.99 -27.80 26.56
C LEU A 115 -32.18 -27.21 27.31
N GLN A 116 -33.29 -26.97 26.63
CA GLN A 116 -34.56 -26.53 27.24
C GLN A 116 -35.06 -27.54 28.23
N LEU A 117 -35.07 -28.84 27.89
CA LEU A 117 -35.51 -29.91 28.82
C LEU A 117 -34.60 -30.01 30.03
N ARG A 118 -33.29 -29.87 29.88
CA ARG A 118 -32.32 -29.82 31.01
C ARG A 118 -32.57 -28.63 31.92
N LEU A 119 -32.82 -27.45 31.34
CA LEU A 119 -33.14 -26.25 32.10
C LEU A 119 -34.44 -26.43 32.90
N LEU A 120 -35.50 -26.95 32.25
CA LEU A 120 -36.78 -27.22 32.90
C LEU A 120 -36.62 -28.18 34.07
N GLN A 121 -35.85 -29.26 33.93
CA GLN A 121 -35.54 -30.19 35.00
C GLN A 121 -34.78 -29.49 36.17
N ALA A 122 -33.76 -28.69 35.86
CA ALA A 122 -32.98 -27.97 36.86
C ALA A 122 -33.87 -26.96 37.64
N GLN A 123 -34.76 -26.26 36.97
CA GLN A 123 -35.72 -25.32 37.55
C GLN A 123 -36.73 -26.03 38.46
N ALA A 124 -37.24 -27.22 38.06
CA ALA A 124 -38.15 -28.00 38.92
C ALA A 124 -37.48 -28.42 40.23
N ASN A 125 -36.22 -28.92 40.16
CA ASN A 125 -35.44 -29.29 41.34
C ASN A 125 -35.14 -28.07 42.22
N LEU A 126 -34.81 -26.93 41.62
CA LEU A 126 -34.56 -25.68 42.36
C LEU A 126 -35.84 -25.23 43.11
N LYS A 127 -37.00 -25.29 42.46
CA LYS A 127 -38.28 -24.95 43.06
C LYS A 127 -38.59 -25.86 44.23
N GLN A 128 -38.31 -27.17 44.12
CA GLN A 128 -38.49 -28.13 45.22
C GLN A 128 -37.62 -27.73 46.44
N LEU A 129 -36.31 -27.54 46.23
CA LEU A 129 -35.36 -27.16 47.27
C LEU A 129 -35.67 -25.78 47.87
N ALA A 130 -36.12 -24.81 47.08
CA ALA A 130 -36.54 -23.49 47.56
C ALA A 130 -37.71 -23.59 48.55
N ASN A 131 -38.70 -24.48 48.25
CA ASN A 131 -39.82 -24.73 49.14
C ASN A 131 -39.38 -25.45 50.43
N GLU A 132 -38.41 -26.37 50.35
CA GLU A 132 -37.86 -27.08 51.49
C GLU A 132 -37.05 -26.10 52.40
N MET A 133 -36.17 -25.30 51.78
CA MET A 133 -35.40 -24.25 52.51
C MET A 133 -36.34 -23.29 53.23
N LYS A 134 -37.43 -22.84 52.57
CA LYS A 134 -38.42 -21.97 53.20
C LYS A 134 -39.08 -22.62 54.42
N ARG A 135 -39.42 -23.93 54.38
CA ARG A 135 -39.98 -24.68 55.53
C ARG A 135 -38.92 -24.78 56.64
N MET A 136 -37.71 -25.20 56.33
CA MET A 136 -36.59 -25.31 57.29
C MET A 136 -36.25 -23.99 57.93
N ALA A 137 -36.25 -22.88 57.18
CA ALA A 137 -36.05 -21.53 57.75
C ALA A 137 -37.14 -21.18 58.79
N SER A 138 -38.41 -21.54 58.51
CA SER A 138 -39.52 -21.34 59.46
C SER A 138 -39.37 -22.18 60.74
N MET A 139 -38.98 -23.46 60.58
CA MET A 139 -38.75 -24.37 61.71
C MET A 139 -37.55 -23.98 62.55
N HIS A 140 -36.47 -23.50 61.90
CA HIS A 140 -35.26 -22.99 62.58
C HIS A 140 -35.57 -21.75 63.42
N LYS A 141 -36.36 -20.78 62.88
CA LYS A 141 -36.84 -19.62 63.61
C LYS A 141 -37.64 -19.97 64.84
N GLN A 142 -38.33 -21.13 64.87
CA GLN A 142 -39.09 -21.66 65.99
C GLN A 142 -38.26 -22.57 66.91
N ASN A 143 -36.94 -22.68 66.69
CA ASN A 143 -36.05 -23.58 67.42
C ASN A 143 -36.42 -25.07 67.33
N MET A 144 -37.09 -25.49 66.23
CA MET A 144 -37.55 -26.89 66.06
C MET A 144 -36.49 -27.76 65.41
N ILE A 145 -35.45 -27.16 64.77
CA ILE A 145 -34.31 -27.85 64.11
C ILE A 145 -33.00 -27.19 64.48
N SER A 146 -31.91 -27.95 64.36
CA SER A 146 -30.54 -27.43 64.56
C SER A 146 -30.12 -26.47 63.46
N ALA A 147 -29.15 -25.60 63.76
CA ALA A 147 -28.52 -24.74 62.76
C ALA A 147 -27.88 -25.57 61.61
N ASP A 148 -27.18 -26.65 61.94
CA ASP A 148 -26.56 -27.57 60.98
C ASP A 148 -27.56 -28.17 59.97
N ALA A 149 -28.77 -28.55 60.46
CA ALA A 149 -29.83 -29.07 59.59
C ALA A 149 -30.36 -28.01 58.62
N TYR A 150 -30.49 -26.76 59.08
CA TYR A 150 -30.85 -25.64 58.21
C TYR A 150 -29.77 -25.27 57.21
N GLU A 151 -28.54 -25.14 57.67
CA GLU A 151 -27.38 -24.80 56.81
C GLU A 151 -27.15 -25.83 55.69
N ARG A 152 -27.32 -27.13 55.95
CA ARG A 152 -27.24 -28.18 54.96
C ARG A 152 -28.23 -27.96 53.81
N VAL A 153 -29.50 -27.68 54.11
CA VAL A 153 -30.50 -27.43 53.08
C VAL A 153 -30.26 -26.13 52.35
N GLN A 154 -29.72 -25.13 53.04
CA GLN A 154 -29.29 -23.88 52.44
C GLN A 154 -28.20 -24.12 51.38
N TYR A 155 -27.14 -24.86 51.72
CA TYR A 155 -26.09 -25.21 50.78
C TYR A 155 -26.56 -26.06 49.61
N GLU A 156 -27.50 -27.00 49.83
CA GLU A 156 -28.13 -27.77 48.74
C GLU A 156 -28.94 -26.89 47.81
N TYR A 157 -29.67 -25.91 48.32
CA TYR A 157 -30.39 -24.92 47.51
C TYR A 157 -29.43 -24.06 46.67
N GLU A 158 -28.38 -23.53 47.31
CA GLU A 158 -27.36 -22.71 46.61
C GLU A 158 -26.67 -23.50 45.50
N ALA A 159 -26.29 -24.73 45.78
CA ALA A 159 -25.71 -25.64 44.76
C ALA A 159 -26.66 -25.90 43.57
N GLN A 160 -27.96 -26.13 43.88
CA GLN A 160 -28.96 -26.36 42.81
C GLN A 160 -29.25 -25.06 42.04
N LYS A 161 -29.21 -23.90 42.70
CA LYS A 161 -29.33 -22.59 42.03
C LYS A 161 -28.20 -22.42 41.00
N ALA A 162 -26.96 -22.67 41.36
CA ALA A 162 -25.82 -22.60 40.46
C ALA A 162 -25.94 -23.58 39.27
N ARG A 163 -26.45 -24.79 39.51
CA ARG A 163 -26.74 -25.77 38.44
C ARG A 163 -27.82 -25.29 37.43
N THR A 164 -28.85 -24.59 37.95
CA THR A 164 -29.91 -24.01 37.13
C THR A 164 -29.38 -22.86 36.26
N GLU A 165 -28.55 -21.97 36.87
CA GLU A 165 -27.90 -20.88 36.15
C GLU A 165 -26.96 -21.43 35.07
N LEU A 166 -26.21 -22.52 35.30
CA LEU A 166 -25.41 -23.18 34.30
C LEU A 166 -26.24 -23.76 33.14
N ALA A 167 -27.39 -24.38 33.45
CA ALA A 167 -28.29 -24.90 32.42
C ALA A 167 -28.89 -23.77 31.55
N GLN A 168 -29.20 -22.63 32.17
CA GLN A 168 -29.66 -21.43 31.48
C GLN A 168 -28.54 -20.88 30.54
N LEU A 169 -27.31 -20.74 31.04
CA LEU A 169 -26.17 -20.28 30.26
C LEU A 169 -25.88 -21.19 29.06
N ASN A 170 -25.99 -22.51 29.24
CA ASN A 170 -25.81 -23.45 28.15
C ASN A 170 -26.87 -23.30 27.06
N LEU A 171 -28.12 -22.99 27.44
CA LEU A 171 -29.19 -22.70 26.49
C LEU A 171 -28.93 -21.37 25.77
N GLU A 172 -28.47 -20.35 26.45
CA GLU A 172 -28.10 -19.06 25.83
C GLU A 172 -26.97 -19.22 24.84
N HIS A 173 -25.95 -20.05 25.15
CA HIS A 173 -24.85 -20.36 24.27
C HIS A 173 -25.23 -21.14 22.99
N ALA A 174 -26.43 -21.71 22.94
CA ALA A 174 -26.95 -22.32 21.72
C ALA A 174 -27.37 -21.26 20.67
N THR A 175 -27.48 -19.99 21.08
CA THR A 175 -27.73 -18.86 20.19
C THR A 175 -26.40 -18.18 19.91
N ILE A 176 -25.94 -18.21 18.66
CA ILE A 176 -24.71 -17.57 18.21
C ILE A 176 -24.99 -16.10 17.95
N ARG A 177 -24.26 -15.19 18.62
CA ARG A 177 -24.46 -13.74 18.56
C ARG A 177 -23.18 -13.03 18.14
N ALA A 178 -23.35 -11.85 17.54
CA ALA A 178 -22.25 -10.95 17.17
C ALA A 178 -21.57 -10.36 18.41
N PRO A 179 -20.27 -10.53 18.61
CA PRO A 179 -19.54 -9.90 19.73
C PRO A 179 -19.23 -8.43 19.48
N ILE A 180 -19.16 -8.00 18.24
CA ILE A 180 -18.93 -6.61 17.79
C ILE A 180 -19.96 -6.24 16.70
N SER A 181 -20.15 -4.96 16.44
CA SER A 181 -20.85 -4.48 15.25
C SER A 181 -19.92 -4.51 14.05
N GLY A 182 -20.43 -4.79 12.86
CA GLY A 182 -19.62 -4.84 11.63
C GLY A 182 -20.30 -5.63 10.52
N VAL A 183 -19.54 -5.95 9.49
CA VAL A 183 -20.01 -6.72 8.32
C VAL A 183 -19.57 -8.18 8.45
N ILE A 184 -20.46 -9.11 8.11
CA ILE A 184 -20.10 -10.53 8.01
C ILE A 184 -19.13 -10.72 6.85
N ALA A 185 -17.85 -10.91 7.17
CA ALA A 185 -16.82 -11.14 6.16
C ALA A 185 -16.85 -12.57 5.62
N ASN A 186 -17.06 -13.55 6.51
CA ASN A 186 -17.14 -14.96 6.13
C ASN A 186 -18.17 -15.72 6.98
N ARG A 187 -18.81 -16.71 6.38
CA ARG A 187 -19.70 -17.67 7.02
C ARG A 187 -19.19 -19.09 6.79
N TYR A 188 -18.80 -19.78 7.87
CA TYR A 188 -18.22 -21.13 7.81
C TYR A 188 -19.23 -22.24 8.03
N ILE A 189 -20.48 -21.92 8.40
CA ILE A 189 -21.52 -22.87 8.77
C ILE A 189 -22.66 -22.92 7.76
N LYS A 190 -23.38 -24.05 7.76
CA LYS A 190 -24.62 -24.27 6.98
C LYS A 190 -25.64 -24.89 7.87
N VAL A 191 -26.94 -24.67 7.57
CA VAL A 191 -28.06 -25.35 8.23
C VAL A 191 -27.86 -26.85 8.10
N GLY A 192 -28.06 -27.59 9.20
CA GLY A 192 -27.81 -29.02 9.30
C GLY A 192 -26.40 -29.44 9.68
N ASN A 193 -25.43 -28.50 9.73
CA ASN A 193 -24.08 -28.81 10.19
C ASN A 193 -24.07 -29.08 11.70
N MET A 194 -23.29 -30.08 12.12
CA MET A 194 -22.95 -30.27 13.52
C MET A 194 -21.82 -29.36 13.92
N MET A 195 -22.03 -28.50 14.91
CA MET A 195 -21.03 -27.63 15.51
C MET A 195 -20.53 -28.24 16.81
N LYS A 196 -19.21 -28.08 17.05
CA LYS A 196 -18.56 -28.36 18.34
C LYS A 196 -18.16 -27.07 19.00
N ILE A 197 -17.89 -27.12 20.30
CA ILE A 197 -17.34 -25.97 21.04
C ILE A 197 -16.01 -25.56 20.38
N ASN A 198 -15.83 -24.25 20.16
CA ASN A 198 -14.72 -23.58 19.46
C ASN A 198 -14.69 -23.75 17.92
N ASP A 199 -15.66 -24.40 17.30
CA ASP A 199 -15.79 -24.35 15.84
C ASP A 199 -16.13 -22.92 15.40
N GLU A 200 -15.42 -22.38 14.42
CA GLU A 200 -15.69 -21.06 13.87
C GLU A 200 -17.00 -21.07 13.08
N ALA A 201 -17.87 -20.11 13.36
CA ALA A 201 -19.15 -19.94 12.70
C ALA A 201 -19.14 -18.78 11.70
N PHE A 202 -18.65 -17.61 12.13
CA PHE A 202 -18.58 -16.39 11.33
C PHE A 202 -17.30 -15.62 11.61
N LYS A 203 -16.89 -14.82 10.63
CA LYS A 203 -15.93 -13.73 10.81
C LYS A 203 -16.64 -12.40 10.61
N ILE A 204 -16.57 -11.52 11.59
CA ILE A 204 -17.12 -10.16 11.55
C ILE A 204 -15.97 -9.19 11.48
N THR A 205 -16.07 -8.20 10.62
CA THR A 205 -15.07 -7.18 10.40
C THR A 205 -15.72 -5.81 10.54
N ASP A 206 -15.20 -4.99 11.45
CA ASP A 206 -15.60 -3.59 11.54
C ASP A 206 -14.94 -2.82 10.40
N MET A 207 -15.77 -2.22 9.56
CA MET A 207 -15.33 -1.43 8.42
C MET A 207 -15.44 0.08 8.67
N SER A 208 -15.72 0.51 9.89
CA SER A 208 -15.85 1.94 10.24
C SER A 208 -14.53 2.68 10.21
N GLU A 209 -13.43 1.98 10.45
CA GLU A 209 -12.07 2.50 10.43
C GLU A 209 -11.11 1.45 9.84
N LEU A 210 -10.18 1.90 8.99
CA LEU A 210 -9.14 1.05 8.44
C LEU A 210 -7.76 1.51 8.87
N HIS A 211 -6.91 0.57 9.15
CA HIS A 211 -5.52 0.78 9.51
C HIS A 211 -4.61 0.33 8.38
N ALA A 212 -3.72 1.21 7.92
CA ALA A 212 -2.62 0.80 7.06
C ALA A 212 -1.43 0.42 7.94
N VAL A 213 -1.09 -0.86 7.96
CA VAL A 213 0.01 -1.39 8.76
C VAL A 213 1.28 -1.41 7.94
N VAL A 214 2.27 -0.63 8.39
CA VAL A 214 3.56 -0.43 7.72
C VAL A 214 4.67 -0.99 8.59
N HIS A 215 5.67 -1.59 7.96
CA HIS A 215 6.89 -2.03 8.62
C HIS A 215 8.07 -1.20 8.10
N LEU A 216 8.63 -0.36 8.97
CA LEU A 216 9.73 0.54 8.64
C LEU A 216 11.03 0.09 9.32
N PRO A 217 12.21 0.28 8.71
CA PRO A 217 13.50 0.02 9.34
C PRO A 217 13.64 0.80 10.66
N GLU A 218 14.29 0.22 11.66
CA GLU A 218 14.48 0.88 12.97
C GLU A 218 15.25 2.21 12.84
N SER A 219 16.14 2.33 11.84
CA SER A 219 16.90 3.55 11.58
C SER A 219 16.02 4.79 11.31
N GLU A 220 14.80 4.57 10.80
CA GLU A 220 13.85 5.65 10.49
C GLU A 220 12.99 6.07 11.70
N LYS A 221 13.08 5.32 12.83
CA LYS A 221 12.26 5.55 14.02
C LYS A 221 12.47 6.92 14.68
N ALA A 222 13.68 7.47 14.59
CA ALA A 222 14.07 8.68 15.34
C ALA A 222 13.19 9.90 15.00
N GLU A 223 12.64 9.95 13.79
CA GLU A 223 11.86 11.08 13.28
C GLU A 223 10.35 10.81 13.28
N LEU A 224 9.92 9.57 13.60
CA LEU A 224 8.51 9.20 13.61
C LEU A 224 7.84 9.55 14.94
N LYS A 225 6.68 10.19 14.86
CA LYS A 225 5.84 10.56 16.01
C LYS A 225 4.37 10.23 15.72
N ALA A 226 3.64 9.83 16.76
CA ALA A 226 2.18 9.72 16.66
C ALA A 226 1.57 11.08 16.28
N GLY A 227 0.55 11.05 15.44
CA GLY A 227 -0.11 12.23 14.90
C GLY A 227 0.49 12.80 13.62
N GLN A 228 1.65 12.32 13.15
CA GLN A 228 2.20 12.74 11.86
C GLN A 228 1.26 12.37 10.71
N THR A 229 1.19 13.26 9.71
CA THR A 229 0.39 13.05 8.51
C THR A 229 0.98 11.92 7.67
N ALA A 230 0.11 11.08 7.17
CA ALA A 230 0.43 10.02 6.24
C ALA A 230 -0.58 10.02 5.10
N PHE A 231 -0.19 9.51 3.96
CA PHE A 231 -1.10 9.28 2.85
C PHE A 231 -0.95 7.85 2.33
N VAL A 232 -2.07 7.29 1.89
CA VAL A 232 -2.16 5.92 1.40
C VAL A 232 -2.70 5.93 -0.02
N GLN A 233 -1.87 5.51 -0.95
CA GLN A 233 -2.21 5.35 -2.36
C GLN A 233 -2.59 3.90 -2.62
N VAL A 234 -3.82 3.66 -3.05
CA VAL A 234 -4.30 2.35 -3.51
C VAL A 234 -4.46 2.35 -5.03
N ALA A 235 -4.34 1.17 -5.65
CA ALA A 235 -4.41 1.05 -7.10
C ALA A 235 -5.78 1.41 -7.71
N SER A 236 -6.84 1.39 -6.91
CA SER A 236 -8.20 1.66 -7.36
C SER A 236 -8.55 3.16 -7.49
N ARG A 237 -7.69 4.07 -7.03
CA ARG A 237 -7.92 5.52 -7.04
C ARG A 237 -6.63 6.28 -7.26
N GLU A 238 -6.65 7.31 -8.11
CA GLU A 238 -5.48 8.17 -8.36
C GLU A 238 -5.14 9.08 -7.18
N ALA A 239 -6.15 9.65 -6.51
CA ALA A 239 -5.92 10.50 -5.35
C ALA A 239 -5.62 9.67 -4.09
N PRO A 240 -4.55 10.01 -3.31
CA PRO A 240 -4.24 9.30 -2.09
C PRO A 240 -5.28 9.59 -0.99
N TYR A 241 -5.48 8.62 -0.11
CA TYR A 241 -6.24 8.82 1.12
C TYR A 241 -5.34 9.43 2.18
N GLN A 242 -5.86 10.43 2.89
CA GLN A 242 -5.16 11.03 4.02
C GLN A 242 -5.39 10.21 5.29
N GLY A 243 -4.36 10.12 6.10
CA GLY A 243 -4.38 9.48 7.40
C GLY A 243 -3.34 10.09 8.32
N HIS A 244 -3.20 9.51 9.48
CA HIS A 244 -2.18 9.91 10.45
C HIS A 244 -1.63 8.70 11.20
N ILE A 245 -0.41 8.82 11.70
CA ILE A 245 0.17 7.79 12.57
C ILE A 245 -0.65 7.74 13.87
N GLU A 246 -1.36 6.65 14.07
CA GLU A 246 -2.07 6.38 15.31
C GLU A 246 -1.10 5.84 16.37
N ARG A 247 -0.30 4.84 15.98
CA ARG A 247 0.55 4.11 16.90
C ARG A 247 1.84 3.63 16.25
N ILE A 248 2.94 3.71 17.01
CA ILE A 248 4.25 3.17 16.68
C ILE A 248 4.56 2.07 17.68
N SER A 249 4.91 0.88 17.20
CA SER A 249 5.30 -0.22 18.10
C SER A 249 6.52 0.15 18.92
N PRO A 250 6.51 -0.07 20.24
CA PRO A 250 7.69 0.14 21.07
C PRO A 250 8.75 -0.96 20.87
N VAL A 251 8.39 -2.06 20.18
CA VAL A 251 9.23 -3.23 20.00
C VAL A 251 9.63 -3.37 18.54
N VAL A 252 10.91 -3.63 18.31
CA VAL A 252 11.48 -3.97 17.00
C VAL A 252 11.31 -5.46 16.76
N ASP A 253 10.82 -5.83 15.59
CA ASP A 253 10.82 -7.22 15.14
C ASP A 253 12.25 -7.68 14.86
N ARG A 254 12.72 -8.67 15.64
CA ARG A 254 14.10 -9.16 15.55
C ARG A 254 14.40 -9.92 14.27
N GLY A 255 13.39 -10.47 13.60
CA GLY A 255 13.57 -11.23 12.37
C GLY A 255 13.79 -10.32 11.16
N THR A 256 13.13 -9.15 11.14
CA THR A 256 13.14 -8.21 10.02
C THR A 256 13.91 -6.92 10.29
N GLY A 257 14.21 -6.60 11.56
CA GLY A 257 14.83 -5.33 11.96
C GLY A 257 13.89 -4.12 11.77
N THR A 258 12.58 -4.36 11.71
CA THR A 258 11.59 -3.30 11.45
C THR A 258 10.72 -3.00 12.66
N ILE A 259 10.16 -1.80 12.69
CA ILE A 259 9.12 -1.38 13.61
C ILE A 259 7.76 -1.36 12.89
N ARG A 260 6.72 -1.79 13.59
CA ARG A 260 5.35 -1.71 13.10
C ARG A 260 4.79 -0.32 13.39
N VAL A 261 4.33 0.35 12.34
CA VAL A 261 3.64 1.64 12.41
C VAL A 261 2.21 1.44 11.92
N THR A 262 1.24 1.88 12.69
CA THR A 262 -0.19 1.82 12.35
C THR A 262 -0.62 3.23 11.95
N VAL A 263 -1.09 3.36 10.72
CA VAL A 263 -1.67 4.60 10.18
C VAL A 263 -3.18 4.43 10.15
N SER A 264 -3.92 5.26 10.88
CA SER A 264 -5.37 5.34 10.81
C SER A 264 -5.79 6.14 9.59
N LEU A 265 -6.77 5.62 8.86
CA LEU A 265 -7.41 6.26 7.73
C LEU A 265 -8.78 6.77 8.16
N SER A 266 -8.94 8.08 8.26
CA SER A 266 -10.20 8.73 8.64
C SER A 266 -11.07 8.95 7.40
N GLY A 267 -12.39 8.73 7.54
CA GLY A 267 -13.36 8.99 6.49
C GLY A 267 -13.30 7.95 5.38
N LEU A 268 -13.89 6.78 5.66
CA LEU A 268 -14.01 5.72 4.65
C LEU A 268 -14.91 6.17 3.52
N GLU A 269 -14.29 6.67 2.47
CA GLU A 269 -14.96 6.80 1.18
C GLU A 269 -15.17 5.39 0.59
N GLU A 270 -16.27 5.21 -0.14
CA GLU A 270 -16.58 3.96 -0.83
C GLU A 270 -15.39 3.45 -1.64
N GLY A 271 -14.97 2.22 -1.38
CA GLY A 271 -13.96 1.52 -2.19
C GLY A 271 -12.77 0.93 -1.44
N LEU A 272 -12.48 1.34 -0.21
CA LEU A 272 -11.44 0.70 0.61
C LEU A 272 -11.99 -0.56 1.29
N ARG A 273 -11.18 -1.61 1.30
CA ARG A 273 -11.52 -2.87 1.98
C ARG A 273 -10.32 -3.42 2.73
N PRO A 274 -10.51 -4.07 3.87
CA PRO A 274 -9.46 -4.86 4.51
C PRO A 274 -8.88 -5.87 3.53
N GLY A 275 -7.57 -6.10 3.62
CA GLY A 275 -6.83 -6.97 2.72
C GLY A 275 -6.31 -6.29 1.44
N MET A 276 -6.68 -5.04 1.16
CA MET A 276 -6.08 -4.29 0.06
C MET A 276 -4.66 -3.88 0.38
N PHE A 277 -3.83 -3.77 -0.68
CA PHE A 277 -2.48 -3.24 -0.60
C PHE A 277 -2.48 -1.76 -0.98
N GLY A 278 -1.76 -0.96 -0.21
CA GLY A 278 -1.55 0.45 -0.47
C GLY A 278 -0.08 0.83 -0.35
N ARG A 279 0.33 1.85 -1.11
CA ARG A 279 1.62 2.50 -0.90
C ARG A 279 1.41 3.63 0.08
N VAL A 280 2.11 3.57 1.21
CA VAL A 280 2.02 4.55 2.29
C VAL A 280 3.21 5.48 2.23
N GLY A 281 2.96 6.78 2.31
CA GLY A 281 3.96 7.81 2.54
C GLY A 281 3.71 8.48 3.89
N ILE A 282 4.69 8.45 4.78
CA ILE A 282 4.63 9.12 6.09
C ILE A 282 5.51 10.35 6.03
N ILE A 283 4.91 11.54 6.17
CA ILE A 283 5.64 12.80 6.16
C ILE A 283 6.35 12.95 7.50
N TYR A 284 7.68 13.05 7.46
CA TYR A 284 8.49 13.25 8.66
C TYR A 284 9.08 14.66 8.76
N ASP A 285 9.21 15.37 7.64
CA ASP A 285 9.68 16.74 7.60
C ASP A 285 9.11 17.48 6.38
N THR A 286 9.02 18.81 6.46
CA THR A 286 8.53 19.67 5.37
C THR A 286 9.43 20.91 5.29
N HIS A 287 10.09 21.10 4.15
CA HIS A 287 10.82 22.32 3.86
C HIS A 287 9.93 23.31 3.10
N GLU A 288 9.68 24.46 3.71
CA GLU A 288 8.91 25.54 3.11
C GLU A 288 9.83 26.55 2.41
N ASN A 289 9.30 27.22 1.36
CA ASN A 289 10.03 28.26 0.62
C ASN A 289 11.37 27.83 0.03
N THR A 290 11.45 26.57 -0.41
CA THR A 290 12.66 26.01 -1.03
C THR A 290 12.56 26.04 -2.56
N LEU A 291 13.72 25.94 -3.24
CA LEU A 291 13.80 25.90 -4.69
C LEU A 291 13.50 24.50 -5.21
N LEU A 292 12.51 24.39 -6.09
CA LEU A 292 12.05 23.13 -6.63
C LEU A 292 12.32 23.05 -8.13
N VAL A 293 12.86 21.91 -8.55
CA VAL A 293 13.02 21.58 -9.97
C VAL A 293 12.35 20.24 -10.26
N PRO A 294 11.81 20.03 -11.48
CA PRO A 294 11.33 18.71 -11.88
C PRO A 294 12.45 17.68 -11.78
N LYS A 295 12.10 16.46 -11.35
CA LYS A 295 13.05 15.36 -11.13
C LYS A 295 13.83 14.99 -12.39
N GLU A 296 13.18 15.14 -13.54
CA GLU A 296 13.74 14.88 -14.87
C GLU A 296 14.89 15.84 -15.22
N ALA A 297 14.95 17.03 -14.62
CA ALA A 297 15.98 18.02 -14.88
C ALA A 297 17.36 17.64 -14.29
N LEU A 298 17.37 16.75 -13.30
CA LEU A 298 18.60 16.36 -12.63
C LEU A 298 19.41 15.38 -13.48
N VAL A 299 20.67 15.68 -13.68
CA VAL A 299 21.66 14.82 -14.32
C VAL A 299 22.70 14.41 -13.27
N THR A 300 22.90 13.12 -13.09
CA THR A 300 23.91 12.60 -12.15
C THR A 300 25.09 12.02 -12.94
N GLU A 301 26.31 12.47 -12.65
CA GLU A 301 27.55 11.95 -13.21
C GLU A 301 28.56 11.70 -12.07
N ASP A 302 29.10 10.50 -12.00
CA ASP A 302 30.15 10.07 -11.05
C ASP A 302 29.87 10.35 -9.55
N SER A 303 28.66 10.60 -9.13
CA SER A 303 28.17 10.98 -7.79
C SER A 303 27.83 12.46 -7.64
N ASP A 304 28.14 13.31 -8.59
CA ASP A 304 27.79 14.72 -8.56
C ASP A 304 26.46 14.95 -9.29
N ALA A 305 25.67 15.87 -8.75
CA ALA A 305 24.39 16.27 -9.30
C ALA A 305 24.52 17.59 -10.08
N PHE A 306 23.97 17.63 -11.28
CA PHE A 306 24.01 18.79 -12.16
C PHE A 306 22.62 19.09 -12.73
N VAL A 307 22.41 20.36 -13.06
CA VAL A 307 21.29 20.80 -13.91
C VAL A 307 21.84 21.66 -15.04
N PHE A 308 21.10 21.72 -16.15
CA PHE A 308 21.41 22.66 -17.23
C PHE A 308 20.47 23.84 -17.13
N ILE A 309 21.04 25.06 -17.00
CA ILE A 309 20.30 26.33 -16.97
C ILE A 309 20.44 27.00 -18.32
N VAL A 310 19.35 27.55 -18.84
CA VAL A 310 19.37 28.31 -20.09
C VAL A 310 19.51 29.78 -19.76
N GLU A 311 20.63 30.37 -20.18
CA GLU A 311 20.92 31.81 -20.12
C GLU A 311 21.16 32.32 -21.57
N GLU A 312 20.40 33.28 -22.07
CA GLU A 312 20.55 33.88 -23.42
C GLU A 312 20.62 32.86 -24.58
N GLY A 313 19.87 31.73 -24.48
CA GLY A 313 19.92 30.69 -25.52
C GLY A 313 21.09 29.73 -25.45
N VAL A 314 21.85 29.75 -24.38
CA VAL A 314 23.00 28.87 -24.11
C VAL A 314 22.72 28.02 -22.87
N ALA A 315 22.97 26.71 -22.96
CA ALA A 315 22.84 25.80 -21.82
C ALA A 315 24.15 25.79 -21.00
N HIS A 316 24.05 26.18 -19.74
CA HIS A 316 25.14 26.16 -18.77
C HIS A 316 24.95 24.99 -17.80
N LYS A 317 25.96 24.12 -17.72
CA LYS A 317 26.02 23.03 -16.77
C LYS A 317 26.38 23.56 -15.40
N LYS A 318 25.46 23.48 -14.41
CA LYS A 318 25.70 23.92 -13.03
C LYS A 318 25.61 22.76 -12.06
N MET A 319 26.63 22.61 -11.23
CA MET A 319 26.62 21.69 -10.10
C MET A 319 25.60 22.18 -9.08
N VAL A 320 24.82 21.28 -8.55
CA VAL A 320 23.78 21.57 -7.57
C VAL A 320 23.87 20.63 -6.36
N GLU A 321 23.52 21.16 -5.22
CA GLU A 321 23.33 20.40 -4.00
C GLU A 321 21.84 20.13 -3.84
N THR A 322 21.47 18.85 -3.76
CA THR A 322 20.06 18.43 -3.68
C THR A 322 19.66 18.18 -2.22
N GLY A 323 18.43 18.53 -1.88
CA GLY A 323 17.79 18.23 -0.61
C GLY A 323 16.75 17.12 -0.73
N PHE A 324 15.54 17.37 -0.24
CA PHE A 324 14.43 16.43 -0.29
C PHE A 324 13.97 16.14 -1.71
N VAL A 325 13.46 14.92 -1.89
CA VAL A 325 12.96 14.43 -3.18
C VAL A 325 11.57 13.86 -2.97
N ASN A 326 10.61 14.35 -3.73
CA ASN A 326 9.27 13.75 -3.77
C ASN A 326 9.03 13.04 -5.12
N THR A 327 7.78 12.72 -5.44
CA THR A 327 7.43 11.99 -6.67
C THR A 327 7.82 12.75 -7.94
N ASN A 328 7.61 14.07 -7.98
CA ASN A 328 7.71 14.90 -9.19
C ASN A 328 8.87 15.88 -9.13
N SER A 329 9.31 16.29 -7.95
CA SER A 329 10.24 17.41 -7.75
C SER A 329 11.41 17.04 -6.84
N ILE A 330 12.50 17.79 -7.00
CA ILE A 330 13.69 17.76 -6.14
C ILE A 330 13.93 19.16 -5.61
N GLU A 331 14.24 19.23 -4.32
CA GLU A 331 14.73 20.43 -3.68
C GLU A 331 16.19 20.68 -4.09
N ILE A 332 16.47 21.94 -4.44
CA ILE A 332 17.83 22.40 -4.69
C ILE A 332 18.23 23.36 -3.57
N ILE A 333 19.22 22.94 -2.77
CA ILE A 333 19.77 23.74 -1.66
C ILE A 333 20.67 24.85 -2.19
N SER A 334 21.47 24.54 -3.20
CA SER A 334 22.42 25.50 -3.80
C SER A 334 22.68 25.18 -5.28
N GLY A 335 23.09 26.22 -6.06
CA GLY A 335 23.46 26.08 -7.47
C GLY A 335 22.49 26.70 -8.48
N VAL A 336 21.24 26.99 -8.10
CA VAL A 336 20.23 27.66 -8.94
C VAL A 336 19.57 28.83 -8.19
N LYS A 337 18.86 29.67 -8.93
CA LYS A 337 18.06 30.78 -8.38
C LYS A 337 16.57 30.60 -8.76
N ALA A 338 15.70 31.24 -8.00
CA ALA A 338 14.29 31.32 -8.35
C ALA A 338 14.13 31.91 -9.76
N ASN A 339 13.23 31.35 -10.54
CA ASN A 339 12.92 31.69 -11.93
C ASN A 339 14.02 31.34 -12.95
N ASP A 340 15.13 30.72 -12.59
CA ASP A 340 16.05 30.16 -13.58
C ASP A 340 15.31 29.17 -14.48
N LEU A 341 15.66 29.09 -15.77
CA LEU A 341 15.10 28.12 -16.70
C LEU A 341 15.96 26.86 -16.72
N VAL A 342 15.45 25.77 -16.18
CA VAL A 342 16.17 24.49 -16.10
C VAL A 342 15.67 23.53 -17.17
N ILE A 343 16.58 22.91 -17.90
CA ILE A 343 16.26 21.96 -18.99
C ILE A 343 15.75 20.65 -18.39
N THR A 344 14.54 20.24 -18.78
CA THR A 344 13.87 19.01 -18.34
C THR A 344 13.90 17.90 -19.38
N MET A 345 14.06 18.27 -20.68
CA MET A 345 14.17 17.29 -21.76
C MET A 345 15.26 17.71 -22.78
N GLY A 346 16.04 16.74 -23.23
CA GLY A 346 17.17 16.98 -24.15
C GLY A 346 18.55 17.06 -23.45
N GLN A 347 18.60 17.13 -22.13
CA GLN A 347 19.82 17.35 -21.32
C GLN A 347 20.91 16.29 -21.51
N ARG A 348 20.56 15.04 -21.86
CA ARG A 348 21.55 13.94 -22.02
C ARG A 348 22.53 14.15 -23.18
N ASN A 349 22.18 14.99 -24.15
CA ASN A 349 22.97 15.27 -25.34
C ASN A 349 23.71 16.61 -25.25
N LEU A 350 23.54 17.35 -24.13
CA LEU A 350 24.13 18.65 -23.94
C LEU A 350 25.53 18.57 -23.34
N LYS A 351 26.38 19.49 -23.77
CA LYS A 351 27.61 19.84 -23.09
C LYS A 351 27.49 21.26 -22.57
N ASP A 352 28.36 21.61 -21.65
CA ASP A 352 28.42 22.98 -21.20
C ASP A 352 28.64 23.95 -22.37
N GLN A 353 27.97 25.10 -22.34
CA GLN A 353 27.95 26.13 -23.36
C GLN A 353 27.37 25.70 -24.74
N THR A 354 26.52 24.69 -24.75
CA THR A 354 25.78 24.29 -25.97
C THR A 354 24.66 25.29 -26.26
N GLN A 355 24.55 25.75 -27.52
CA GLN A 355 23.46 26.60 -27.95
C GLN A 355 22.17 25.77 -28.09
N VAL A 356 21.10 26.27 -27.49
CA VAL A 356 19.82 25.53 -27.41
C VAL A 356 18.66 26.39 -27.89
N GLU A 357 17.64 25.73 -28.44
CA GLU A 357 16.35 26.32 -28.78
C GLU A 357 15.28 25.73 -27.86
N ILE A 358 14.61 26.58 -27.09
CA ILE A 358 13.50 26.14 -26.22
C ILE A 358 12.29 25.92 -27.08
N ILE A 359 11.86 24.64 -27.26
CA ILE A 359 10.67 24.29 -28.02
C ILE A 359 9.42 24.47 -27.19
N GLU A 360 9.50 24.25 -25.88
CA GLU A 360 8.39 24.37 -24.93
C GLU A 360 8.95 24.79 -23.57
N ALA A 361 8.46 25.94 -23.07
CA ALA A 361 8.72 26.35 -21.70
C ALA A 361 7.41 26.14 -20.90
N VAL A 362 7.39 25.17 -19.99
CA VAL A 362 6.23 24.95 -19.10
C VAL A 362 6.42 25.80 -17.84
N ALA A 363 5.52 26.74 -17.67
CA ALA A 363 5.55 27.72 -16.57
C ALA A 363 4.71 27.28 -15.36
N GLN A 364 4.65 25.97 -15.02
CA GLN A 364 3.96 25.58 -13.76
C GLN A 364 4.41 24.19 -13.27
N LEU A 365 4.83 24.15 -12.01
CA LEU A 365 4.77 22.97 -11.13
C LEU A 365 3.50 23.02 -10.27
#